data_4672c27b67eeefe95c95cecd3d9dd158
#
_entry.id   4672c27b67eeefe95c95cecd3d9dd158
#
_cell.length_a   1.000
_cell.length_b   1.000
_cell.length_c   1.000
_cell.angle_alpha   90.00
_cell.angle_beta   90.00
_cell.angle_gamma   90.00
#
_symmetry.space_group_name_H-M   'P 1'
#
loop_
_entity.id
_entity.type
_entity.pdbx_description
1 polymer ?
#
loop_
_entity_poly.entity_id
_entity_poly.type
_entity_poly.pdbx_seq_one_letter_code
_entity_poly.pdbx_strand_id
1 'polypeptide(L)'
;MAKFTALVAAAGAVSLVSAVPLESRQVIPHYPPNSLSTGFRLVANVTDPATDLTPSVDGWELQGIHTGAGLNDVVLTSEAGRIFYHNGTAAEIRFGEGSILSDGGSPSFPYGIYVQTEDEFDATYPAEHDVFLNVGSGTIGVSLLAFPDPYFYLTAHAQGTYVACPRTVPYYNAEYVVVRFAYDTFNEDTALFERNVPAGCTAVTLIPECDVLPELPEGSLSSHEFAAESKCYEDVSAINWPEYGP
;
A
#
# COMPACT_ATOMS: atom_id res chain seq x y z
N MET A 1 55.77 -26.77 75.37
CA MET A 1 55.76 -26.88 73.89
C MET A 1 54.45 -26.24 73.37
N ALA A 2 54.49 -25.01 73.01
CA ALA A 2 53.32 -24.30 72.52
C ALA A 2 53.37 -24.21 70.98
N LYS A 3 52.35 -24.74 70.35
CA LYS A 3 52.20 -24.65 68.88
C LYS A 3 51.34 -23.42 68.53
N PHE A 4 51.95 -22.47 67.87
CA PHE A 4 51.27 -21.31 67.29
C PHE A 4 50.65 -21.73 65.93
N THR A 5 49.38 -21.55 65.83
CA THR A 5 48.66 -21.74 64.54
C THR A 5 48.44 -20.32 63.99
N ALA A 6 49.02 -20.05 62.78
CA ALA A 6 48.83 -18.79 62.09
C ALA A 6 47.50 -18.87 61.27
N LEU A 7 46.61 -17.88 61.47
CA LEU A 7 45.40 -17.70 60.71
C LEU A 7 45.74 -16.78 59.52
N VAL A 8 45.59 -17.29 58.32
CA VAL A 8 45.71 -16.49 57.11
C VAL A 8 44.31 -15.93 56.76
N ALA A 9 44.14 -14.64 56.84
CA ALA A 9 42.95 -13.93 56.42
C ALA A 9 43.03 -13.64 54.90
N ALA A 10 42.20 -14.31 54.12
CA ALA A 10 42.05 -13.99 52.71
C ALA A 10 41.08 -12.82 52.53
N ALA A 11 41.58 -11.68 52.11
CA ALA A 11 40.77 -10.52 51.74
C ALA A 11 40.21 -10.72 50.32
N GLY A 12 38.92 -11.05 50.22
CA GLY A 12 38.21 -11.10 48.94
C GLY A 12 37.93 -9.71 48.42
N ALA A 13 38.51 -9.34 47.30
CA ALA A 13 38.17 -8.12 46.58
C ALA A 13 36.80 -8.32 45.85
N VAL A 14 35.77 -7.63 46.33
CA VAL A 14 34.48 -7.56 45.68
C VAL A 14 34.57 -6.51 44.57
N SER A 15 34.67 -6.94 43.32
CA SER A 15 34.59 -6.08 42.16
C SER A 15 33.12 -5.64 41.97
N LEU A 16 32.82 -4.37 42.28
CA LEU A 16 31.56 -3.75 41.94
C LEU A 16 31.53 -3.54 40.42
N VAL A 17 30.86 -4.45 39.73
CA VAL A 17 30.47 -4.24 38.33
C VAL A 17 29.40 -3.18 38.35
N SER A 18 29.74 -1.96 37.96
CA SER A 18 28.78 -0.90 37.69
C SER A 18 27.95 -1.33 36.48
N ALA A 19 26.70 -1.79 36.69
CA ALA A 19 25.75 -1.94 35.64
C ALA A 19 25.45 -0.56 35.08
N VAL A 20 26.00 -0.25 33.91
CA VAL A 20 25.58 0.91 33.12
C VAL A 20 24.13 0.62 32.71
N PRO A 21 23.15 1.50 33.03
CA PRO A 21 21.81 1.32 32.52
C PRO A 21 21.88 1.34 30.98
N LEU A 22 21.55 0.24 30.33
CA LEU A 22 21.18 0.25 28.93
C LEU A 22 19.87 1.06 28.87
N GLU A 23 20.00 2.36 28.61
CA GLU A 23 18.86 3.09 28.08
C GLU A 23 18.51 2.42 26.74
N SER A 24 17.57 1.49 26.81
CA SER A 24 16.87 1.07 25.62
C SER A 24 16.14 2.32 25.09
N ARG A 25 16.75 3.02 24.16
CA ARG A 25 15.98 3.96 23.33
C ARG A 25 14.87 3.13 22.73
N GLN A 26 13.69 3.19 23.30
CA GLN A 26 12.49 2.83 22.60
C GLN A 26 12.44 3.77 21.40
N VAL A 27 12.79 3.27 20.23
CA VAL A 27 12.51 3.95 18.97
C VAL A 27 11.00 3.93 18.88
N ILE A 28 10.35 5.00 19.31
CA ILE A 28 8.93 5.19 19.10
C ILE A 28 8.79 5.31 17.57
N PRO A 29 8.08 4.41 16.91
CA PRO A 29 7.87 4.52 15.47
C PRO A 29 7.30 5.90 15.17
N HIS A 30 7.99 6.66 14.34
CA HIS A 30 7.55 7.97 13.93
C HIS A 30 6.69 7.76 12.67
N TYR A 31 5.42 8.10 12.76
CA TYR A 31 4.45 7.98 11.67
C TYR A 31 4.08 9.36 11.14
N PRO A 32 3.86 9.52 9.82
CA PRO A 32 3.30 10.77 9.30
C PRO A 32 1.93 11.04 9.94
N PRO A 33 1.59 12.31 10.22
CA PRO A 33 0.28 12.67 10.73
C PRO A 33 -0.80 12.19 9.78
N ASN A 34 -1.82 11.52 10.28
CA ASN A 34 -2.94 11.02 9.49
C ASN A 34 -4.27 11.48 10.08
N SER A 35 -5.28 11.53 9.22
CA SER A 35 -6.68 11.83 9.53
C SER A 35 -7.57 10.61 9.27
N LEU A 36 -8.85 10.75 9.52
CA LEU A 36 -9.88 9.77 9.18
C LEU A 36 -10.84 10.39 8.18
N SER A 37 -11.14 9.67 7.11
CA SER A 37 -12.19 10.02 6.16
C SER A 37 -12.88 8.77 5.62
N THR A 38 -14.13 8.91 5.20
CA THR A 38 -14.88 7.87 4.50
C THR A 38 -14.49 7.80 3.02
N GLY A 39 -14.01 8.91 2.43
CA GLY A 39 -13.51 8.96 1.06
C GLY A 39 -12.03 9.30 1.02
N PHE A 40 -11.33 8.82 0.00
CA PHE A 40 -9.92 9.13 -0.23
C PHE A 40 -9.58 8.97 -1.71
N ARG A 41 -8.52 9.63 -2.14
CA ARG A 41 -7.86 9.37 -3.42
C ARG A 41 -6.65 8.49 -3.19
N LEU A 42 -6.20 7.80 -4.23
CA LEU A 42 -5.00 6.98 -4.18
C LEU A 42 -3.91 7.67 -5.00
N VAL A 43 -2.91 8.20 -4.30
CA VAL A 43 -1.80 8.97 -4.85
C VAL A 43 -0.58 8.08 -4.98
N ALA A 44 0.04 8.07 -6.13
CA ALA A 44 1.25 7.31 -6.39
C ALA A 44 2.47 7.98 -5.72
N ASN A 45 3.18 7.22 -4.91
CA ASN A 45 4.50 7.56 -4.39
C ASN A 45 5.52 6.62 -5.03
N VAL A 46 6.45 7.15 -5.81
CA VAL A 46 7.50 6.37 -6.49
C VAL A 46 8.52 5.88 -5.47
N THR A 47 8.64 4.56 -5.33
CA THR A 47 9.49 3.97 -4.28
C THR A 47 10.98 4.07 -4.56
N ASP A 48 11.37 4.15 -5.84
CA ASP A 48 12.75 4.35 -6.29
C ASP A 48 12.80 5.45 -7.37
N PRO A 49 13.16 6.68 -7.00
CA PRO A 49 13.24 7.79 -7.95
C PRO A 49 14.21 7.56 -9.13
N ALA A 50 15.15 6.63 -9.01
CA ALA A 50 16.08 6.31 -10.09
C ALA A 50 15.42 5.51 -11.22
N THR A 51 14.29 4.87 -10.95
CA THR A 51 13.49 4.08 -11.91
C THR A 51 12.21 4.78 -12.33
N ASP A 52 11.99 6.02 -11.89
CA ASP A 52 10.79 6.80 -12.23
C ASP A 52 10.65 7.00 -13.74
N LEU A 53 9.40 7.17 -14.18
CA LEU A 53 9.06 7.42 -15.57
C LEU A 53 9.40 8.86 -15.99
N THR A 54 9.38 9.11 -17.28
CA THR A 54 9.54 10.46 -17.83
C THR A 54 8.36 10.79 -18.72
N PRO A 55 7.45 11.73 -18.31
CA PRO A 55 7.49 12.51 -17.08
C PRO A 55 7.32 11.65 -15.82
N SER A 56 7.75 12.18 -14.66
CA SER A 56 7.55 11.55 -13.34
C SER A 56 6.08 11.27 -13.10
N VAL A 57 5.81 10.11 -12.48
CA VAL A 57 4.45 9.73 -12.04
C VAL A 57 4.26 9.88 -10.54
N ASP A 58 5.29 10.38 -9.85
CA ASP A 58 5.19 10.70 -8.44
C ASP A 58 4.14 11.79 -8.20
N GLY A 59 3.24 11.55 -7.26
CA GLY A 59 2.11 12.44 -7.00
C GLY A 59 0.93 12.31 -7.98
N TRP A 60 0.99 11.42 -8.98
CA TRP A 60 -0.17 11.15 -9.84
C TRP A 60 -1.23 10.35 -9.11
N GLU A 61 -2.50 10.53 -9.50
CA GLU A 61 -3.64 9.90 -8.84
C GLU A 61 -4.22 8.74 -9.64
N LEU A 62 -4.78 7.76 -8.92
CA LEU A 62 -5.42 6.59 -9.52
C LEU A 62 -6.75 6.96 -10.17
N GLN A 63 -6.94 6.53 -11.41
CA GLN A 63 -8.13 6.76 -12.21
C GLN A 63 -8.53 5.49 -12.97
N GLY A 64 -9.83 5.31 -13.22
CA GLY A 64 -10.35 4.28 -14.13
C GLY A 64 -10.66 4.84 -15.51
N ILE A 65 -10.16 4.23 -16.57
CA ILE A 65 -10.54 4.55 -17.95
C ILE A 65 -11.42 3.46 -18.52
N HIS A 66 -12.53 3.86 -19.15
CA HIS A 66 -13.53 2.94 -19.69
C HIS A 66 -12.98 2.06 -20.80
N THR A 67 -13.11 0.76 -20.69
CA THR A 67 -12.68 -0.22 -21.70
C THR A 67 -13.79 -1.18 -22.14
N GLY A 68 -14.99 -1.04 -21.56
CA GLY A 68 -16.16 -1.86 -21.88
C GLY A 68 -17.32 -1.60 -20.92
N ALA A 69 -18.45 -2.20 -21.15
CA ALA A 69 -19.62 -2.05 -20.27
C ALA A 69 -19.31 -2.55 -18.84
N GLY A 70 -19.19 -1.64 -17.91
CA GLY A 70 -18.82 -1.94 -16.52
C GLY A 70 -17.34 -2.34 -16.33
N LEU A 71 -16.51 -2.12 -17.34
CA LEU A 71 -15.08 -2.46 -17.33
C LEU A 71 -14.24 -1.20 -17.47
N ASN A 72 -13.21 -1.09 -16.63
CA ASN A 72 -12.20 -0.03 -16.71
C ASN A 72 -10.81 -0.61 -16.44
N ASP A 73 -9.84 -0.15 -17.22
CA ASP A 73 -8.43 -0.28 -16.84
C ASP A 73 -8.09 0.80 -15.81
N VAL A 74 -7.15 0.47 -14.94
CA VAL A 74 -6.63 1.41 -13.93
C VAL A 74 -5.40 2.11 -14.48
N VAL A 75 -5.39 3.44 -14.42
CA VAL A 75 -4.29 4.28 -14.86
C VAL A 75 -3.91 5.30 -13.80
N LEU A 76 -2.72 5.87 -13.93
CA LEU A 76 -2.33 7.07 -13.20
C LEU A 76 -2.58 8.30 -14.08
N THR A 77 -3.02 9.38 -13.46
CA THR A 77 -3.26 10.69 -14.09
C THR A 77 -2.65 11.81 -13.27
N SER A 78 -2.14 12.84 -13.92
CA SER A 78 -1.71 14.08 -13.26
C SER A 78 -2.88 15.03 -12.93
N GLU A 79 -4.09 14.69 -13.36
CA GLU A 79 -5.33 15.38 -12.99
C GLU A 79 -5.97 14.70 -11.78
N ALA A 80 -7.05 15.28 -11.24
CA ALA A 80 -7.78 14.68 -10.13
C ALA A 80 -8.28 13.28 -10.50
N GLY A 81 -7.89 12.31 -9.68
CA GLY A 81 -8.29 10.91 -9.80
C GLY A 81 -9.68 10.63 -9.23
N ARG A 82 -9.99 9.34 -9.07
CA ARG A 82 -11.26 8.91 -8.49
C ARG A 82 -11.23 8.98 -6.97
N ILE A 83 -12.41 9.21 -6.39
CA ILE A 83 -12.64 9.05 -4.97
C ILE A 83 -13.00 7.59 -4.71
N PHE A 84 -12.31 7.00 -3.76
CA PHE A 84 -12.50 5.63 -3.29
C PHE A 84 -13.02 5.62 -1.87
N TYR A 85 -13.57 4.48 -1.45
CA TYR A 85 -13.94 4.22 -0.06
C TYR A 85 -13.64 2.77 0.30
N HIS A 86 -13.38 2.54 1.58
CA HIS A 86 -13.12 1.21 2.11
C HIS A 86 -14.45 0.57 2.49
N ASN A 87 -14.85 -0.47 1.78
CA ASN A 87 -16.13 -1.15 1.98
C ASN A 87 -15.93 -2.42 2.78
N GLY A 88 -16.65 -2.52 3.88
CA GLY A 88 -16.65 -3.69 4.75
C GLY A 88 -17.11 -3.35 6.16
N THR A 89 -17.52 -4.36 6.89
CA THR A 89 -17.75 -4.25 8.34
C THR A 89 -16.40 -4.02 9.06
N ALA A 90 -16.46 -3.51 10.28
CA ALA A 90 -15.26 -3.33 11.09
C ALA A 90 -14.47 -4.64 11.32
N ALA A 91 -15.15 -5.80 11.31
CA ALA A 91 -14.51 -7.09 11.41
C ALA A 91 -13.77 -7.47 10.13
N GLU A 92 -14.43 -7.34 8.97
CA GLU A 92 -13.81 -7.62 7.66
C GLU A 92 -12.59 -6.74 7.41
N ILE A 93 -12.70 -5.45 7.66
CA ILE A 93 -11.57 -4.51 7.51
C ILE A 93 -10.43 -4.88 8.45
N ARG A 94 -10.73 -5.21 9.70
CA ARG A 94 -9.72 -5.62 10.68
C ARG A 94 -8.94 -6.87 10.26
N PHE A 95 -9.59 -7.79 9.57
CA PHE A 95 -8.98 -9.04 9.09
C PHE A 95 -8.46 -8.95 7.64
N GLY A 96 -8.51 -7.76 7.03
CA GLY A 96 -8.06 -7.56 5.65
C GLY A 96 -9.00 -8.19 4.61
N GLU A 97 -10.26 -8.42 4.97
CA GLU A 97 -11.31 -8.99 4.11
C GLU A 97 -12.21 -7.93 3.46
N GLY A 98 -11.96 -6.64 3.75
CA GLY A 98 -12.62 -5.54 3.08
C GLY A 98 -12.19 -5.39 1.62
N SER A 99 -12.82 -4.47 0.90
CA SER A 99 -12.48 -4.13 -0.47
C SER A 99 -12.49 -2.62 -0.68
N ILE A 100 -11.80 -2.16 -1.71
CA ILE A 100 -11.76 -0.75 -2.09
C ILE A 100 -12.68 -0.53 -3.28
N LEU A 101 -13.66 0.34 -3.10
CA LEU A 101 -14.68 0.66 -4.08
C LEU A 101 -14.63 2.15 -4.47
N SER A 102 -15.20 2.45 -5.63
CA SER A 102 -15.48 3.80 -6.11
C SER A 102 -16.81 3.78 -6.86
N ASP A 103 -17.55 4.88 -6.86
CA ASP A 103 -18.83 4.96 -7.55
C ASP A 103 -18.68 5.49 -8.97
N GLY A 104 -19.51 5.00 -9.89
CA GLY A 104 -19.50 5.50 -11.25
C GLY A 104 -20.65 4.96 -12.11
N GLY A 105 -20.77 5.51 -13.29
CA GLY A 105 -21.83 5.15 -14.22
C GLY A 105 -23.14 5.93 -14.02
N SER A 106 -24.15 5.58 -14.83
CA SER A 106 -25.49 6.17 -14.75
C SER A 106 -26.53 5.07 -15.06
N PRO A 107 -27.29 4.57 -14.06
CA PRO A 107 -27.17 4.90 -12.64
C PRO A 107 -25.78 4.59 -12.06
N SER A 108 -25.48 5.09 -10.88
CA SER A 108 -24.19 4.83 -10.21
C SER A 108 -24.11 3.38 -9.74
N PHE A 109 -23.00 2.72 -10.03
CA PHE A 109 -22.64 1.36 -9.61
C PHE A 109 -21.39 1.38 -8.75
N PRO A 110 -21.19 0.41 -7.83
CA PRO A 110 -19.93 0.22 -7.19
C PRO A 110 -18.92 -0.41 -8.17
N TYR A 111 -17.76 0.19 -8.29
CA TYR A 111 -16.61 -0.30 -9.03
C TYR A 111 -15.53 -0.70 -8.03
N GLY A 112 -15.19 -1.98 -8.00
CA GLY A 112 -14.15 -2.49 -7.12
C GLY A 112 -12.80 -2.59 -7.84
N ILE A 113 -11.72 -2.44 -7.05
CA ILE A 113 -10.38 -2.74 -7.54
C ILE A 113 -10.20 -4.25 -7.59
N TYR A 114 -9.94 -4.79 -8.78
CA TYR A 114 -9.59 -6.18 -9.02
C TYR A 114 -8.11 -6.28 -9.33
N VAL A 115 -7.44 -7.25 -8.71
CA VAL A 115 -6.07 -7.63 -9.02
C VAL A 115 -6.10 -9.06 -9.54
N GLN A 116 -5.59 -9.30 -10.75
CA GLN A 116 -5.47 -10.65 -11.31
C GLN A 116 -4.62 -11.54 -10.41
N THR A 117 -4.95 -12.83 -10.39
CA THR A 117 -4.16 -13.83 -9.67
C THR A 117 -2.85 -14.14 -10.40
N GLU A 118 -1.89 -14.74 -9.70
CA GLU A 118 -0.55 -15.01 -10.23
C GLU A 118 -0.56 -15.93 -11.47
N ASP A 119 -1.55 -16.79 -11.60
CA ASP A 119 -1.74 -17.68 -12.76
C ASP A 119 -2.46 -17.02 -13.94
N GLU A 120 -2.99 -15.81 -13.76
CA GLU A 120 -3.61 -15.00 -14.80
C GLU A 120 -2.64 -13.90 -15.25
N PHE A 121 -2.14 -13.99 -16.47
CA PHE A 121 -1.23 -12.99 -17.04
C PHE A 121 -1.36 -12.87 -18.54
N ASP A 122 -0.96 -11.72 -19.09
CA ASP A 122 -0.77 -11.54 -20.53
C ASP A 122 0.57 -12.17 -20.95
N ALA A 123 0.55 -13.05 -21.95
CA ALA A 123 1.75 -13.69 -22.46
C ALA A 123 2.77 -12.70 -23.03
N THR A 124 2.36 -11.48 -23.37
CA THR A 124 3.25 -10.39 -23.80
C THR A 124 4.02 -9.78 -22.64
N TYR A 125 3.41 -9.78 -21.44
CA TYR A 125 3.96 -9.18 -20.22
C TYR A 125 3.78 -10.13 -19.03
N PRO A 126 4.46 -11.29 -19.01
CA PRO A 126 4.16 -12.37 -18.05
C PRO A 126 4.45 -12.03 -16.59
N ALA A 127 5.19 -10.97 -16.31
CA ALA A 127 5.45 -10.47 -14.96
C ALA A 127 4.49 -9.35 -14.53
N GLU A 128 3.53 -8.97 -15.39
CA GLU A 128 2.55 -7.93 -15.13
C GLU A 128 1.16 -8.55 -15.03
N HIS A 129 0.49 -8.33 -13.91
CA HIS A 129 -0.88 -8.76 -13.70
C HIS A 129 -1.80 -7.55 -13.75
N ASP A 130 -2.91 -7.69 -14.44
CA ASP A 130 -3.83 -6.59 -14.65
C ASP A 130 -4.47 -6.14 -13.33
N VAL A 131 -4.62 -4.82 -13.19
CA VAL A 131 -5.42 -4.18 -12.16
C VAL A 131 -6.58 -3.49 -12.86
N PHE A 132 -7.81 -3.87 -12.50
CA PHE A 132 -9.03 -3.34 -13.08
C PHE A 132 -9.85 -2.58 -12.04
N LEU A 133 -10.67 -1.66 -12.53
CA LEU A 133 -11.72 -1.01 -11.76
C LEU A 133 -13.06 -1.34 -12.39
N ASN A 134 -13.60 -2.50 -12.08
CA ASN A 134 -14.79 -3.05 -12.71
C ASN A 134 -16.00 -3.02 -11.77
N VAL A 135 -17.20 -3.01 -12.37
CA VAL A 135 -18.45 -3.13 -11.58
C VAL A 135 -18.41 -4.39 -10.72
N GLY A 136 -18.65 -4.22 -9.42
CA GLY A 136 -18.69 -5.29 -8.42
C GLY A 136 -17.89 -4.96 -7.17
N SER A 137 -17.67 -5.98 -6.34
CA SER A 137 -17.06 -5.85 -5.03
C SER A 137 -15.54 -5.70 -5.03
N GLY A 138 -14.86 -5.92 -6.16
CA GLY A 138 -13.40 -5.97 -6.20
C GLY A 138 -12.82 -7.27 -5.63
N THR A 139 -11.51 -7.34 -5.58
CA THR A 139 -10.77 -8.45 -4.96
C THR A 139 -10.75 -8.27 -3.45
N ILE A 140 -11.21 -9.28 -2.71
CA ILE A 140 -11.11 -9.34 -1.25
C ILE A 140 -9.62 -9.31 -0.85
N GLY A 141 -9.28 -8.50 0.15
CA GLY A 141 -7.89 -8.35 0.58
C GLY A 141 -7.14 -7.20 -0.10
N VAL A 142 -7.73 -6.54 -1.11
CA VAL A 142 -7.31 -5.21 -1.55
C VAL A 142 -7.84 -4.20 -0.54
N SER A 143 -6.94 -3.68 0.30
CA SER A 143 -7.31 -2.94 1.51
C SER A 143 -6.25 -1.87 1.84
N LEU A 144 -6.54 -1.00 2.81
CA LEU A 144 -5.58 -0.05 3.33
C LEU A 144 -4.93 -0.60 4.60
N LEU A 145 -3.64 -0.83 4.57
CA LEU A 145 -2.85 -1.30 5.72
C LEU A 145 -1.61 -0.44 5.92
N ALA A 146 -0.99 -0.56 7.10
CA ALA A 146 0.23 0.16 7.48
C ALA A 146 1.38 -0.78 7.87
N PHE A 147 1.34 -2.04 7.46
CA PHE A 147 2.39 -3.00 7.79
C PHE A 147 2.98 -3.61 6.52
N PRO A 148 4.31 -3.72 6.39
CA PRO A 148 5.36 -3.42 7.40
C PRO A 148 5.76 -1.95 7.50
N ASP A 149 5.31 -1.10 6.61
CA ASP A 149 5.70 0.31 6.54
C ASP A 149 5.04 1.17 7.63
N PRO A 150 5.65 2.30 8.02
CA PRO A 150 5.10 3.18 9.04
C PRO A 150 4.00 4.12 8.52
N TYR A 151 3.38 3.82 7.39
CA TYR A 151 2.34 4.62 6.75
C TYR A 151 1.27 3.74 6.09
N PHE A 152 0.07 4.30 5.88
CA PHE A 152 -1.04 3.60 5.23
C PHE A 152 -0.92 3.65 3.72
N TYR A 153 -1.16 2.52 3.07
CA TYR A 153 -1.13 2.37 1.62
C TYR A 153 -2.07 1.25 1.16
N LEU A 154 -2.38 1.25 -0.13
CA LEU A 154 -3.15 0.19 -0.76
C LEU A 154 -2.32 -1.09 -0.84
N THR A 155 -2.83 -2.15 -0.24
CA THR A 155 -2.25 -3.51 -0.35
C THR A 155 -3.05 -4.35 -1.34
N ALA A 156 -2.48 -5.48 -1.74
CA ALA A 156 -3.19 -6.51 -2.49
C ALA A 156 -3.39 -7.76 -1.62
N HIS A 157 -4.13 -8.73 -2.15
CA HIS A 157 -4.42 -10.02 -1.49
C HIS A 157 -3.18 -10.94 -1.35
N ALA A 158 -2.06 -10.59 -1.97
CA ALA A 158 -0.82 -11.35 -1.96
C ALA A 158 0.40 -10.42 -1.89
N GLN A 159 1.58 -11.00 -1.67
CA GLN A 159 2.84 -10.27 -1.68
C GLN A 159 3.22 -9.84 -3.09
N GLY A 160 3.57 -8.58 -3.23
CA GLY A 160 3.92 -7.97 -4.50
C GLY A 160 3.89 -6.46 -4.42
N THR A 161 4.00 -5.84 -5.57
CA THR A 161 4.14 -4.40 -5.70
C THR A 161 3.24 -3.88 -6.82
N TYR A 162 2.54 -2.77 -6.58
CA TYR A 162 1.94 -2.03 -7.68
C TYR A 162 3.04 -1.37 -8.51
N VAL A 163 2.85 -1.43 -9.82
CA VAL A 163 3.81 -0.86 -10.79
C VAL A 163 3.06 0.02 -11.78
N ALA A 164 3.66 1.14 -12.14
CA ALA A 164 3.18 2.05 -13.17
C ALA A 164 3.93 1.74 -14.48
N CYS A 165 3.20 1.34 -15.51
CA CYS A 165 3.76 0.88 -16.78
C CYS A 165 3.18 1.68 -17.95
N PRO A 166 4.00 2.35 -18.79
CA PRO A 166 3.54 2.91 -20.05
C PRO A 166 3.10 1.78 -20.98
N ARG A 167 1.82 1.71 -21.32
CA ARG A 167 1.25 0.66 -22.18
C ARG A 167 0.19 1.23 -23.09
N THR A 168 0.11 0.69 -24.29
CA THR A 168 -0.98 1.00 -25.20
C THR A 168 -2.26 0.33 -24.72
N VAL A 169 -3.30 1.10 -24.43
CA VAL A 169 -4.63 0.59 -24.13
C VAL A 169 -5.38 0.37 -25.46
N PRO A 170 -5.68 -0.88 -25.82
CA PRO A 170 -6.23 -1.20 -27.15
C PRO A 170 -7.54 -0.49 -27.48
N TYR A 171 -8.39 -0.29 -26.47
CA TYR A 171 -9.67 0.39 -26.62
C TYR A 171 -9.54 1.82 -27.17
N TYR A 172 -8.49 2.53 -26.78
CA TYR A 172 -8.21 3.92 -27.21
C TYR A 172 -7.14 3.99 -28.29
N ASN A 173 -6.43 2.90 -28.54
CA ASN A 173 -5.22 2.86 -29.36
C ASN A 173 -4.25 4.01 -29.01
N ALA A 174 -4.08 4.24 -27.72
CA ALA A 174 -3.25 5.31 -27.14
C ALA A 174 -2.48 4.78 -25.94
N GLU A 175 -1.33 5.41 -25.66
CA GLU A 175 -0.51 5.08 -24.51
C GLU A 175 -1.04 5.76 -23.25
N TYR A 176 -1.11 5.00 -22.17
CA TYR A 176 -1.43 5.44 -20.82
C TYR A 176 -0.41 4.88 -19.85
N VAL A 177 -0.27 5.50 -18.71
CA VAL A 177 0.44 4.91 -17.58
C VAL A 177 -0.53 4.01 -16.84
N VAL A 178 -0.55 2.73 -17.21
CA VAL A 178 -1.43 1.75 -16.57
C VAL A 178 -0.84 1.27 -15.26
N VAL A 179 -1.70 1.00 -14.29
CA VAL A 179 -1.30 0.36 -13.05
C VAL A 179 -1.42 -1.14 -13.22
N ARG A 180 -0.35 -1.85 -12.85
CA ARG A 180 -0.25 -3.30 -12.85
C ARG A 180 0.15 -3.78 -11.46
N PHE A 181 0.06 -5.08 -11.23
CA PHE A 181 0.58 -5.71 -10.04
C PHE A 181 1.67 -6.71 -10.43
N ALA A 182 2.81 -6.64 -9.75
CA ALA A 182 3.91 -7.56 -9.92
C ALA A 182 4.07 -8.39 -8.65
N TYR A 183 3.92 -9.71 -8.76
CA TYR A 183 4.11 -10.62 -7.65
C TYR A 183 5.59 -10.72 -7.30
N ASP A 184 5.89 -10.75 -6.00
CA ASP A 184 7.25 -10.97 -5.51
C ASP A 184 7.67 -12.42 -5.78
N THR A 185 8.93 -12.62 -6.12
CA THR A 185 9.49 -13.94 -6.35
C THR A 185 10.21 -14.42 -5.09
N PHE A 186 9.88 -15.64 -4.62
CA PHE A 186 10.61 -16.23 -3.50
C PHE A 186 11.99 -16.75 -3.97
N ASN A 187 13.05 -16.23 -3.35
CA ASN A 187 14.40 -16.68 -3.58
C ASN A 187 14.76 -17.77 -2.57
N GLU A 188 14.94 -19.02 -3.04
CA GLU A 188 15.23 -20.17 -2.19
C GLU A 188 16.61 -20.09 -1.53
N ASP A 189 17.58 -19.41 -2.16
CA ASP A 189 18.94 -19.30 -1.63
C ASP A 189 19.03 -18.35 -0.45
N THR A 190 18.26 -17.26 -0.49
CA THR A 190 18.23 -16.23 0.56
C THR A 190 17.08 -16.41 1.55
N ALA A 191 16.08 -17.23 1.21
CA ALA A 191 14.81 -17.39 1.88
C ALA A 191 14.03 -16.05 2.06
N LEU A 192 14.18 -15.15 1.10
CA LEU A 192 13.53 -13.85 1.07
C LEU A 192 12.65 -13.71 -0.17
N PHE A 193 11.63 -12.86 -0.07
CA PHE A 193 10.88 -12.40 -1.23
C PHE A 193 11.61 -11.23 -1.88
N GLU A 194 11.76 -11.29 -3.19
CA GLU A 194 12.38 -10.27 -4.01
C GLU A 194 11.34 -9.61 -4.91
N ARG A 195 11.37 -8.28 -4.96
CA ARG A 195 10.48 -7.52 -5.85
C ARG A 195 10.81 -7.83 -7.30
N ASN A 196 9.78 -8.13 -8.08
CA ASN A 196 9.88 -8.41 -9.51
C ASN A 196 9.29 -7.25 -10.31
N VAL A 197 10.02 -6.11 -10.38
CA VAL A 197 9.56 -4.94 -11.15
C VAL A 197 9.82 -5.17 -12.63
N PRO A 198 8.77 -5.23 -13.48
CA PRO A 198 8.94 -5.46 -14.92
C PRO A 198 9.73 -4.34 -15.61
N ALA A 199 10.44 -4.69 -16.67
CA ALA A 199 11.20 -3.72 -17.44
C ALA A 199 10.32 -2.63 -18.06
N GLY A 200 10.70 -1.37 -17.88
CA GLY A 200 9.96 -0.21 -18.35
C GLY A 200 8.77 0.19 -17.46
N CYS A 201 8.61 -0.45 -16.31
CA CYS A 201 7.70 -0.02 -15.26
C CYS A 201 8.48 0.60 -14.09
N THR A 202 7.79 1.39 -13.27
CA THR A 202 8.29 1.87 -11.98
C THR A 202 7.42 1.36 -10.85
N ALA A 203 8.05 0.98 -9.73
CA ALA A 203 7.34 0.57 -8.53
C ALA A 203 6.71 1.77 -7.83
N VAL A 204 5.44 1.66 -7.48
CA VAL A 204 4.68 2.71 -6.80
C VAL A 204 3.98 2.17 -5.57
N THR A 205 3.94 2.98 -4.53
CA THR A 205 3.05 2.77 -3.39
C THR A 205 1.86 3.71 -3.55
N LEU A 206 0.64 3.18 -3.46
CA LEU A 206 -0.60 3.95 -3.60
C LEU A 206 -1.05 4.41 -2.21
N ILE A 207 -0.86 5.70 -1.93
CA ILE A 207 -1.08 6.33 -0.62
C ILE A 207 -2.48 6.95 -0.59
N PRO A 208 -3.30 6.71 0.45
CA PRO A 208 -4.61 7.34 0.57
C PRO A 208 -4.49 8.81 0.99
N GLU A 209 -4.95 9.72 0.12
CA GLU A 209 -5.16 11.14 0.42
C GLU A 209 -6.62 11.37 0.78
N CYS A 210 -6.88 12.05 1.89
CA CYS A 210 -8.24 12.25 2.42
C CYS A 210 -9.09 13.06 1.44
N ASP A 211 -10.31 12.60 1.19
CA ASP A 211 -11.31 13.33 0.42
C ASP A 211 -12.71 13.05 0.99
N VAL A 212 -13.68 13.83 0.57
CA VAL A 212 -15.08 13.67 0.98
C VAL A 212 -15.75 12.66 0.04
N LEU A 213 -16.29 11.58 0.61
CA LEU A 213 -17.12 10.65 -0.16
C LEU A 213 -18.43 11.36 -0.58
N PRO A 214 -18.69 11.52 -1.89
CA PRO A 214 -19.90 12.21 -2.35
C PRO A 214 -21.16 11.44 -1.98
N GLU A 215 -22.25 12.17 -1.78
CA GLU A 215 -23.57 11.54 -1.65
C GLU A 215 -23.96 10.84 -2.95
N LEU A 216 -24.61 9.68 -2.80
CA LEU A 216 -25.09 8.92 -3.95
C LEU A 216 -26.32 9.60 -4.58
N PRO A 217 -26.37 9.71 -5.91
CA PRO A 217 -27.54 10.23 -6.61
C PRO A 217 -28.74 9.31 -6.41
N GLU A 218 -29.95 9.89 -6.52
CA GLU A 218 -31.20 9.11 -6.47
C GLU A 218 -31.20 8.00 -7.55
N GLY A 219 -31.61 6.80 -7.16
CA GLY A 219 -31.62 5.64 -8.05
C GLY A 219 -30.26 4.97 -8.21
N SER A 220 -29.26 5.34 -7.41
CA SER A 220 -27.98 4.65 -7.36
C SER A 220 -28.15 3.17 -7.03
N LEU A 221 -27.32 2.34 -7.66
CA LEU A 221 -27.14 0.92 -7.35
C LEU A 221 -25.92 0.68 -6.46
N SER A 222 -25.15 1.72 -6.17
CA SER A 222 -24.14 1.73 -5.09
C SER A 222 -24.80 1.88 -3.74
N SER A 223 -24.09 1.50 -2.68
CA SER A 223 -24.46 1.73 -1.28
C SER A 223 -23.22 2.11 -0.48
N HIS A 224 -23.36 3.13 0.39
CA HIS A 224 -22.34 3.52 1.35
C HIS A 224 -22.60 2.96 2.76
N GLU A 225 -23.52 2.00 2.90
CA GLU A 225 -23.88 1.42 4.20
C GLU A 225 -22.67 0.86 4.94
N PHE A 226 -21.70 0.31 4.21
CA PHE A 226 -20.46 -0.25 4.75
C PHE A 226 -19.21 0.55 4.37
N ALA A 227 -19.38 1.81 3.94
CA ALA A 227 -18.25 2.71 3.74
C ALA A 227 -17.68 3.10 5.11
N ALA A 228 -16.48 2.60 5.42
CA ALA A 228 -15.84 2.80 6.70
C ALA A 228 -14.93 4.02 6.70
N GLU A 229 -14.83 4.69 7.85
CA GLU A 229 -13.76 5.66 8.07
C GLU A 229 -12.40 4.96 8.01
N SER A 230 -11.54 5.45 7.15
CA SER A 230 -10.19 4.92 6.92
C SER A 230 -9.15 5.98 7.17
N LYS A 231 -7.95 5.56 7.55
CA LYS A 231 -6.82 6.46 7.72
C LYS A 231 -6.29 6.91 6.38
N CYS A 232 -6.07 8.21 6.27
CA CYS A 232 -5.57 8.89 5.09
C CYS A 232 -4.74 10.11 5.49
N TYR A 233 -4.10 10.74 4.53
CA TYR A 233 -3.26 11.92 4.73
C TYR A 233 -3.93 13.15 4.10
N GLU A 234 -3.86 14.31 4.77
CA GLU A 234 -4.48 15.55 4.28
C GLU A 234 -3.85 16.04 2.96
N ASP A 235 -2.55 15.82 2.81
CA ASP A 235 -1.78 16.19 1.61
C ASP A 235 -0.56 15.27 1.52
N VAL A 236 -0.62 14.30 0.62
CA VAL A 236 0.44 13.32 0.41
C VAL A 236 1.73 13.98 -0.10
N SER A 237 1.60 15.05 -0.88
CA SER A 237 2.74 15.77 -1.45
C SER A 237 3.54 16.57 -0.41
N ALA A 238 2.91 16.91 0.71
CA ALA A 238 3.55 17.64 1.81
C ALA A 238 4.36 16.74 2.76
N ILE A 239 4.26 15.41 2.60
CA ILE A 239 4.94 14.45 3.50
C ILE A 239 6.38 14.26 3.02
N ASN A 240 7.33 14.47 3.94
CA ASN A 240 8.73 14.13 3.70
C ASN A 240 8.97 12.64 3.98
N TRP A 241 8.67 11.77 3.01
CA TRP A 241 8.75 10.32 3.13
C TRP A 241 10.08 9.78 3.68
N PRO A 242 11.27 10.34 3.33
CA PRO A 242 12.54 9.91 3.91
C PRO A 242 12.64 10.04 5.44
N GLU A 243 11.80 10.84 6.09
CA GLU A 243 11.76 10.95 7.54
C GLU A 243 11.09 9.76 8.21
N TYR A 244 10.27 9.01 7.48
CA TYR A 244 9.39 7.96 8.01
C TYR A 244 9.78 6.55 7.56
N GLY A 245 10.85 6.42 6.81
CA GLY A 245 11.39 5.12 6.42
C GLY A 245 12.07 4.39 7.59
N PRO A 246 12.25 3.05 7.48
CA PRO A 246 13.04 2.27 8.43
C PRO A 246 14.51 2.67 8.43
#